data_c1621dfeaf80e060c1c3a93dc3502ae8
#
_entry.id   c1621dfeaf80e060c1c3a93dc3502ae8
#
_cell.length_a   1.000
_cell.length_b   1.000
_cell.length_c   1.000
_cell.angle_alpha   90.00
_cell.angle_beta   90.00
_cell.angle_gamma   90.00
#
_symmetry.space_group_name_H-M   'P 1'
#
loop_
_entity.id
_entity.type
_entity.pdbx_description
1 polymer ?
#
loop_
_entity_poly.entity_id
_entity_poly.type
_entity_poly.pdbx_seq_one_letter_code
_entity_poly.pdbx_strand_id
1 'polypeptide(L)'
;QTGQRPEDTTSVNIDGGTDKEENKIAGYRKQLDKIGFSFDWSREVRTSNPDYYKHTQWIFIQLFNSWYNKNSDKAEDISTLVSIFSTEGNVSVNAVCDENIEAFSANEWNAFAKEQQEKILLQYRLTYLAETEVNWCPGLGTVLANDEIVNGVSERGGFTVVRKKMTQWSMRISAYAERLLQGLNDIDWSESIKESQRNWIGKSVGATVSLKVESQKSKVESEQQYIDVFT
;
A
#
# COMPACT_ATOMS: atom_id res chain seq x y z
N GLN A 1 -20.50 -8.92 13.34
CA GLN A 1 -21.79 -9.13 14.03
C GLN A 1 -22.16 -10.61 14.14
N THR A 2 -21.90 -11.42 13.12
CA THR A 2 -22.26 -12.85 13.09
C THR A 2 -21.21 -13.76 13.73
N GLY A 3 -19.98 -13.27 13.99
CA GLY A 3 -18.83 -14.08 14.38
C GLY A 3 -18.43 -15.14 13.34
N GLN A 4 -18.83 -14.94 12.09
CA GLN A 4 -18.46 -15.76 10.93
C GLN A 4 -17.45 -15.00 10.09
N ARG A 5 -16.67 -15.74 9.28
CA ARG A 5 -15.80 -15.10 8.29
C ARG A 5 -16.67 -14.33 7.28
N PRO A 6 -16.19 -13.17 6.77
CA PRO A 6 -16.95 -12.38 5.79
C PRO A 6 -17.37 -13.19 4.56
N GLU A 7 -16.51 -14.08 4.07
CA GLU A 7 -16.78 -14.94 2.91
C GLU A 7 -17.95 -15.90 3.14
N ASP A 8 -18.05 -16.48 4.35
CA ASP A 8 -19.15 -17.41 4.69
C ASP A 8 -20.50 -16.67 4.71
N THR A 9 -20.52 -15.49 5.38
CA THR A 9 -21.71 -14.64 5.42
C THR A 9 -22.12 -14.17 4.03
N THR A 10 -21.14 -13.75 3.21
CA THR A 10 -21.37 -13.29 1.84
C THR A 10 -21.93 -14.42 0.97
N SER A 11 -21.38 -15.64 1.07
CA SER A 11 -21.87 -16.81 0.34
C SER A 11 -23.32 -17.15 0.69
N VAL A 12 -23.69 -17.13 1.97
CA VAL A 12 -25.08 -17.34 2.41
C VAL A 12 -26.01 -16.26 1.87
N ASN A 13 -25.59 -15.01 1.85
CA ASN A 13 -26.38 -13.92 1.30
C ASN A 13 -26.57 -14.02 -0.23
N ILE A 14 -25.57 -14.51 -0.96
CA ILE A 14 -25.64 -14.64 -2.42
C ILE A 14 -26.42 -15.88 -2.84
N ASP A 15 -26.07 -17.04 -2.28
CA ASP A 15 -26.62 -18.34 -2.70
C ASP A 15 -27.90 -18.71 -1.95
N GLY A 16 -28.12 -18.11 -0.81
CA GLY A 16 -29.11 -18.50 0.16
C GLY A 16 -28.59 -19.60 1.08
N GLY A 17 -29.33 -19.86 2.11
CA GLY A 17 -28.99 -20.87 3.12
C GLY A 17 -29.69 -20.61 4.43
N THR A 18 -29.03 -20.98 5.51
CA THR A 18 -29.53 -20.77 6.86
C THR A 18 -28.45 -19.97 7.64
N ASP A 19 -28.88 -18.95 8.33
CA ASP A 19 -27.99 -18.19 9.23
C ASP A 19 -27.73 -18.96 10.54
N LYS A 20 -26.97 -18.37 11.46
CA LYS A 20 -26.66 -18.98 12.77
C LYS A 20 -27.89 -19.09 13.67
N GLU A 21 -28.91 -18.30 13.39
CA GLU A 21 -30.17 -18.27 14.12
C GLU A 21 -31.26 -19.19 13.46
N GLU A 22 -30.80 -20.07 12.54
CA GLU A 22 -31.63 -20.97 11.75
C GLU A 22 -32.69 -20.30 10.84
N ASN A 23 -32.56 -18.99 10.59
CA ASN A 23 -33.41 -18.29 9.65
C ASN A 23 -33.02 -18.62 8.21
N LYS A 24 -34.03 -18.91 7.38
CA LYS A 24 -33.81 -19.14 5.94
C LYS A 24 -33.58 -17.85 5.21
N ILE A 25 -32.41 -17.74 4.56
CA ILE A 25 -32.04 -16.62 3.71
C ILE A 25 -32.27 -17.01 2.25
N ALA A 26 -33.02 -16.18 1.52
CA ALA A 26 -33.46 -16.49 0.16
C ALA A 26 -32.36 -16.40 -0.90
N GLY A 27 -31.23 -15.78 -0.59
CA GLY A 27 -30.12 -15.54 -1.51
C GLY A 27 -30.42 -14.53 -2.64
N TYR A 28 -29.49 -13.63 -2.88
CA TYR A 28 -29.66 -12.56 -3.89
C TYR A 28 -29.78 -13.13 -5.31
N ARG A 29 -29.07 -14.21 -5.63
CA ARG A 29 -29.12 -14.85 -6.95
C ARG A 29 -30.55 -15.22 -7.32
N LYS A 30 -31.26 -15.92 -6.44
CA LYS A 30 -32.68 -16.31 -6.65
C LYS A 30 -33.61 -15.10 -6.77
N GLN A 31 -33.31 -14.01 -6.07
CA GLN A 31 -34.09 -12.77 -6.18
C GLN A 31 -33.88 -12.11 -7.52
N LEU A 32 -32.64 -12.01 -8.01
CA LEU A 32 -32.28 -11.45 -9.31
C LEU A 32 -32.88 -12.28 -10.47
N ASP A 33 -32.88 -13.61 -10.35
CA ASP A 33 -33.53 -14.51 -11.33
C ASP A 33 -35.03 -14.26 -11.42
N LYS A 34 -35.70 -14.01 -10.27
CA LYS A 34 -37.16 -13.70 -10.24
C LYS A 34 -37.50 -12.36 -10.90
N ILE A 35 -36.57 -11.38 -10.87
CA ILE A 35 -36.74 -10.09 -11.54
C ILE A 35 -36.53 -10.24 -13.06
N GLY A 36 -35.92 -11.35 -13.50
CA GLY A 36 -35.71 -11.66 -14.91
C GLY A 36 -34.40 -11.12 -15.48
N PHE A 37 -33.40 -10.89 -14.66
CA PHE A 37 -32.06 -10.56 -15.12
C PHE A 37 -31.40 -11.74 -15.85
N SER A 38 -30.79 -11.46 -17.00
CA SER A 38 -30.10 -12.48 -17.83
C SER A 38 -28.63 -12.63 -17.45
N PHE A 39 -28.33 -12.93 -16.17
CA PHE A 39 -26.98 -13.18 -15.74
C PHE A 39 -26.54 -14.62 -16.08
N ASP A 40 -25.35 -14.75 -16.64
CA ASP A 40 -24.69 -16.04 -16.77
C ASP A 40 -23.89 -16.35 -15.48
N TRP A 41 -24.51 -17.05 -14.56
CA TRP A 41 -23.88 -17.40 -13.27
C TRP A 41 -22.68 -18.33 -13.39
N SER A 42 -22.46 -18.98 -14.55
CA SER A 42 -21.25 -19.74 -14.80
C SER A 42 -19.98 -18.89 -14.86
N ARG A 43 -20.17 -17.58 -15.11
CA ARG A 43 -19.09 -16.56 -15.18
C ARG A 43 -18.95 -15.74 -13.90
N GLU A 44 -19.56 -16.19 -12.82
CA GLU A 44 -19.44 -15.55 -11.50
C GLU A 44 -17.98 -15.55 -11.04
N VAL A 45 -17.54 -14.42 -10.50
CA VAL A 45 -16.21 -14.24 -9.92
C VAL A 45 -16.34 -14.04 -8.42
N ARG A 46 -15.63 -14.87 -7.66
CA ARG A 46 -15.52 -14.76 -6.19
C ARG A 46 -14.07 -14.46 -5.84
N THR A 47 -13.80 -13.28 -5.36
CA THR A 47 -12.42 -12.83 -5.04
C THR A 47 -11.81 -13.58 -3.84
N SER A 48 -12.65 -14.23 -3.01
CA SER A 48 -12.21 -15.09 -1.91
C SER A 48 -11.85 -16.53 -2.32
N ASN A 49 -12.09 -16.91 -3.58
CA ASN A 49 -11.71 -18.22 -4.05
C ASN A 49 -10.18 -18.32 -4.29
N PRO A 50 -9.53 -19.43 -3.90
CA PRO A 50 -8.12 -19.65 -4.16
C PRO A 50 -7.73 -19.52 -5.63
N ASP A 51 -8.59 -19.96 -6.54
CA ASP A 51 -8.37 -19.83 -7.98
C ASP A 51 -8.34 -18.38 -8.47
N TYR A 52 -8.97 -17.46 -7.75
CA TYR A 52 -8.91 -16.03 -8.03
C TYR A 52 -7.71 -15.39 -7.35
N TYR A 53 -7.61 -15.47 -6.01
CA TYR A 53 -6.60 -14.72 -5.27
C TYR A 53 -5.17 -15.21 -5.47
N LYS A 54 -4.95 -16.44 -5.98
CA LYS A 54 -3.62 -16.88 -6.40
C LYS A 54 -2.94 -15.92 -7.36
N HIS A 55 -3.71 -15.28 -8.25
CA HIS A 55 -3.18 -14.28 -9.19
C HIS A 55 -2.74 -13.00 -8.46
N THR A 56 -3.52 -12.56 -7.48
CA THR A 56 -3.14 -11.42 -6.62
C THR A 56 -1.86 -11.72 -5.82
N GLN A 57 -1.77 -12.92 -5.26
CA GLN A 57 -0.55 -13.38 -4.57
C GLN A 57 0.66 -13.45 -5.52
N TRP A 58 0.45 -13.92 -6.74
CA TRP A 58 1.50 -13.95 -7.74
C TRP A 58 2.01 -12.54 -8.09
N ILE A 59 1.11 -11.58 -8.30
CA ILE A 59 1.48 -10.17 -8.54
C ILE A 59 2.27 -9.62 -7.35
N PHE A 60 1.84 -9.90 -6.12
CA PHE A 60 2.58 -9.50 -4.92
C PHE A 60 4.00 -10.04 -4.91
N ILE A 61 4.18 -11.33 -5.25
CA ILE A 61 5.51 -11.96 -5.32
C ILE A 61 6.38 -11.29 -6.39
N GLN A 62 5.82 -10.93 -7.54
CA GLN A 62 6.56 -10.20 -8.57
C GLN A 62 7.04 -8.83 -8.04
N LEU A 63 6.17 -8.07 -7.39
CA LEU A 63 6.52 -6.79 -6.80
C LEU A 63 7.54 -6.93 -5.66
N PHE A 64 7.41 -7.98 -4.83
CA PHE A 64 8.36 -8.28 -3.76
C PHE A 64 9.75 -8.60 -4.30
N ASN A 65 9.84 -9.28 -5.43
CA ASN A 65 11.10 -9.62 -6.10
C ASN A 65 11.61 -8.53 -7.03
N SER A 66 11.07 -7.32 -6.94
CA SER A 66 11.44 -6.20 -7.80
C SER A 66 11.83 -4.96 -7.01
N TRP A 67 12.68 -4.14 -7.61
CA TRP A 67 13.02 -2.78 -7.18
C TRP A 67 12.82 -1.81 -8.35
N TYR A 68 12.64 -0.52 -8.08
CA TYR A 68 12.46 0.47 -9.14
C TYR A 68 13.76 1.19 -9.44
N ASN A 69 14.30 0.99 -10.63
CA ASN A 69 15.50 1.65 -11.13
C ASN A 69 15.10 2.96 -11.84
N LYS A 70 15.46 4.10 -11.24
CA LYS A 70 15.16 5.42 -11.82
C LYS A 70 15.93 5.71 -13.10
N ASN A 71 17.09 5.08 -13.32
CA ASN A 71 17.88 5.29 -14.53
C ASN A 71 17.23 4.65 -15.76
N SER A 72 16.62 3.47 -15.60
CA SER A 72 15.89 2.78 -16.66
C SER A 72 14.37 3.07 -16.65
N ASP A 73 13.90 3.81 -15.64
CA ASP A 73 12.50 4.18 -15.40
C ASP A 73 11.55 2.97 -15.41
N LYS A 74 11.97 1.88 -14.77
CA LYS A 74 11.18 0.63 -14.68
C LYS A 74 11.54 -0.21 -13.48
N ALA A 75 10.64 -1.16 -13.16
CA ALA A 75 10.93 -2.22 -12.22
C ALA A 75 11.92 -3.23 -12.83
N GLU A 76 12.89 -3.64 -12.03
CA GLU A 76 13.88 -4.67 -12.35
C GLU A 76 13.91 -5.75 -11.27
N ASP A 77 14.38 -6.94 -11.61
CA ASP A 77 14.51 -8.03 -10.65
C ASP A 77 15.49 -7.66 -9.54
N ILE A 78 15.16 -8.02 -8.30
CA ILE A 78 15.96 -7.70 -7.12
C ILE A 78 17.38 -8.27 -7.19
N SER A 79 17.61 -9.35 -7.94
CA SER A 79 18.94 -9.94 -8.14
C SER A 79 19.89 -8.99 -8.86
N THR A 80 19.38 -8.11 -9.72
CA THR A 80 20.20 -7.08 -10.38
C THR A 80 20.74 -6.09 -9.36
N LEU A 81 19.94 -5.69 -8.39
CA LEU A 81 20.35 -4.81 -7.29
C LEU A 81 21.39 -5.51 -6.38
N VAL A 82 21.16 -6.79 -6.06
CA VAL A 82 22.12 -7.60 -5.30
C VAL A 82 23.48 -7.67 -6.00
N SER A 83 23.47 -7.79 -7.32
CA SER A 83 24.71 -7.79 -8.12
C SER A 83 25.44 -6.44 -8.03
N ILE A 84 24.71 -5.32 -8.11
CA ILE A 84 25.28 -3.97 -7.95
C ILE A 84 25.86 -3.82 -6.53
N PHE A 85 25.12 -4.20 -5.49
CA PHE A 85 25.61 -4.11 -4.12
C PHE A 85 26.86 -4.92 -3.88
N SER A 86 26.96 -6.11 -4.52
CA SER A 86 28.13 -6.99 -4.38
C SER A 86 29.39 -6.47 -5.07
N THR A 87 29.24 -5.58 -6.06
CA THR A 87 30.36 -5.04 -6.85
C THR A 87 30.70 -3.59 -6.52
N GLU A 88 29.72 -2.77 -6.20
CA GLU A 88 29.86 -1.30 -6.09
C GLU A 88 29.35 -0.75 -4.73
N GLY A 89 28.54 -1.52 -3.99
CA GLY A 89 27.80 -0.98 -2.84
C GLY A 89 26.52 -0.25 -3.29
N ASN A 90 25.98 0.61 -2.41
CA ASN A 90 24.72 1.31 -2.69
C ASN A 90 24.84 2.79 -3.04
N VAL A 91 26.03 3.38 -2.95
CA VAL A 91 26.22 4.85 -3.11
C VAL A 91 25.84 5.35 -4.50
N SER A 92 26.10 4.55 -5.54
CA SER A 92 25.81 4.90 -6.95
C SER A 92 24.39 4.52 -7.38
N VAL A 93 23.62 3.87 -6.53
CA VAL A 93 22.29 3.33 -6.88
C VAL A 93 21.23 4.42 -6.89
N ASN A 94 20.62 4.63 -8.05
CA ASN A 94 19.51 5.56 -8.23
C ASN A 94 18.17 4.81 -8.24
N ALA A 95 17.65 4.53 -7.05
CA ALA A 95 16.43 3.74 -6.84
C ALA A 95 15.30 4.57 -6.21
N VAL A 96 14.08 4.07 -6.31
CA VAL A 96 13.00 4.45 -5.38
C VAL A 96 13.09 3.52 -4.17
N CYS A 97 13.43 4.08 -3.03
CA CYS A 97 13.70 3.34 -1.80
C CYS A 97 13.24 4.13 -0.58
N ASP A 98 13.42 3.59 0.62
CA ASP A 98 13.17 4.31 1.86
C ASP A 98 14.15 5.49 2.00
N GLU A 99 13.75 6.45 2.82
CA GLU A 99 14.63 7.56 3.22
C GLU A 99 15.67 7.05 4.25
N ASN A 100 16.82 7.72 4.30
CA ASN A 100 17.86 7.47 5.30
C ASN A 100 18.48 6.05 5.29
N ILE A 101 18.65 5.46 4.10
CA ILE A 101 19.43 4.22 3.97
C ILE A 101 20.91 4.55 4.16
N GLU A 102 21.55 3.84 5.08
CA GLU A 102 22.98 3.98 5.32
C GLU A 102 23.79 3.57 4.09
N ALA A 103 24.82 4.35 3.79
CA ALA A 103 25.74 4.05 2.70
C ALA A 103 26.64 2.87 3.10
N PHE A 104 26.85 1.94 2.17
CA PHE A 104 27.76 0.82 2.35
C PHE A 104 28.52 0.53 1.06
N SER A 105 29.72 0.01 1.22
CA SER A 105 30.59 -0.47 0.13
C SER A 105 30.28 -1.93 -0.22
N ALA A 106 30.82 -2.39 -1.36
CA ALA A 106 30.73 -3.80 -1.77
C ALA A 106 31.32 -4.76 -0.72
N ASN A 107 32.43 -4.37 -0.08
CA ASN A 107 33.06 -5.18 0.95
C ASN A 107 32.15 -5.36 2.19
N GLU A 108 31.52 -4.27 2.62
CA GLU A 108 30.59 -4.30 3.74
C GLU A 108 29.36 -5.14 3.40
N TRP A 109 28.78 -4.94 2.20
CA TRP A 109 27.67 -5.76 1.74
C TRP A 109 27.97 -7.27 1.78
N ASN A 110 29.14 -7.66 1.25
CA ASN A 110 29.54 -9.04 1.19
C ASN A 110 29.90 -9.63 2.59
N ALA A 111 30.18 -8.77 3.58
CA ALA A 111 30.42 -9.16 4.96
C ALA A 111 29.15 -9.22 5.82
N PHE A 112 28.04 -8.62 5.38
CA PHE A 112 26.79 -8.64 6.12
C PHE A 112 26.21 -10.06 6.21
N ALA A 113 25.64 -10.37 7.37
CA ALA A 113 24.85 -11.58 7.53
C ALA A 113 23.63 -11.54 6.59
N LYS A 114 23.19 -12.69 6.11
CA LYS A 114 22.05 -12.79 5.19
C LYS A 114 20.80 -12.09 5.70
N GLU A 115 20.54 -12.17 6.99
CA GLU A 115 19.40 -11.47 7.61
C GLU A 115 19.51 -9.95 7.51
N GLN A 116 20.72 -9.40 7.62
CA GLN A 116 20.97 -7.96 7.44
C GLN A 116 20.83 -7.55 5.99
N GLN A 117 21.33 -8.35 5.05
CA GLN A 117 21.13 -8.12 3.61
C GLN A 117 19.64 -8.07 3.25
N GLU A 118 18.83 -9.01 3.76
CA GLU A 118 17.38 -9.03 3.49
C GLU A 118 16.66 -7.81 4.09
N LYS A 119 17.06 -7.33 5.27
CA LYS A 119 16.54 -6.09 5.85
C LYS A 119 16.84 -4.86 4.99
N ILE A 120 18.05 -4.78 4.43
CA ILE A 120 18.43 -3.71 3.51
C ILE A 120 17.64 -3.83 2.21
N LEU A 121 17.54 -5.02 1.63
CA LEU A 121 16.79 -5.24 0.39
C LEU A 121 15.31 -4.86 0.53
N LEU A 122 14.71 -5.09 1.71
CA LEU A 122 13.33 -4.72 1.97
C LEU A 122 13.09 -3.21 1.80
N GLN A 123 14.09 -2.37 2.05
CA GLN A 123 14.03 -0.92 1.87
C GLN A 123 13.99 -0.49 0.40
N TYR A 124 14.37 -1.36 -0.52
CA TYR A 124 14.37 -1.12 -1.98
C TYR A 124 13.23 -1.84 -2.71
N ARG A 125 12.68 -2.90 -2.13
CA ARG A 125 11.61 -3.69 -2.77
C ARG A 125 10.37 -2.84 -3.02
N LEU A 126 9.61 -3.18 -4.07
CA LEU A 126 8.34 -2.53 -4.40
C LEU A 126 7.20 -2.88 -3.42
N THR A 127 7.38 -3.93 -2.60
CA THR A 127 6.52 -4.21 -1.45
C THR A 127 7.36 -4.25 -0.18
N TYR A 128 6.86 -3.67 0.88
CA TYR A 128 7.58 -3.52 2.13
C TYR A 128 6.63 -3.55 3.33
N LEU A 129 7.18 -3.78 4.52
CA LEU A 129 6.44 -3.70 5.77
C LEU A 129 6.54 -2.29 6.33
N ALA A 130 5.40 -1.70 6.68
CA ALA A 130 5.34 -0.40 7.34
C ALA A 130 4.39 -0.45 8.54
N GLU A 131 4.71 0.31 9.59
CA GLU A 131 3.76 0.60 10.64
C GLU A 131 2.84 1.73 10.17
N THR A 132 1.56 1.40 10.01
CA THR A 132 0.55 2.34 9.54
C THR A 132 -0.53 2.50 10.60
N GLU A 133 -1.02 3.71 10.78
CA GLU A 133 -2.21 3.95 11.59
C GLU A 133 -3.45 3.48 10.84
N VAL A 134 -4.16 2.55 11.46
CA VAL A 134 -5.40 1.98 10.91
C VAL A 134 -6.58 2.28 11.81
N ASN A 135 -7.77 2.29 11.23
CA ASN A 135 -9.01 2.43 11.95
C ASN A 135 -9.44 1.05 12.47
N TRP A 136 -9.07 0.74 13.68
CA TRP A 136 -9.42 -0.53 14.31
C TRP A 136 -10.78 -0.45 14.99
N CYS A 137 -11.67 -1.39 14.68
CA CYS A 137 -12.96 -1.53 15.35
C CYS A 137 -12.96 -2.80 16.22
N PRO A 138 -12.81 -2.67 17.56
CA PRO A 138 -12.81 -3.81 18.47
C PRO A 138 -14.12 -4.60 18.42
N GLY A 139 -15.25 -3.91 18.26
CA GLY A 139 -16.57 -4.54 18.22
C GLY A 139 -16.80 -5.42 16.98
N LEU A 140 -16.13 -5.11 15.86
CA LEU A 140 -16.16 -5.92 14.64
C LEU A 140 -14.95 -6.83 14.50
N GLY A 141 -13.86 -6.59 15.27
CA GLY A 141 -12.62 -7.34 15.20
C GLY A 141 -11.86 -7.14 13.88
N THR A 142 -11.99 -5.98 13.23
CA THR A 142 -11.40 -5.71 11.93
C THR A 142 -10.96 -4.26 11.77
N VAL A 143 -10.12 -4.03 10.75
CA VAL A 143 -9.77 -2.69 10.27
C VAL A 143 -10.86 -2.20 9.33
N LEU A 144 -11.21 -0.92 9.42
CA LEU A 144 -12.22 -0.26 8.60
C LEU A 144 -11.57 0.78 7.68
N ALA A 145 -12.10 0.89 6.47
CA ALA A 145 -11.81 2.01 5.58
C ALA A 145 -12.41 3.31 6.12
N ASN A 146 -11.91 4.46 5.67
CA ASN A 146 -12.42 5.75 6.13
C ASN A 146 -13.92 5.93 5.84
N ASP A 147 -14.39 5.41 4.72
CA ASP A 147 -15.79 5.49 4.28
C ASP A 147 -16.74 4.64 5.14
N GLU A 148 -16.22 3.67 5.90
CA GLU A 148 -16.99 2.82 6.81
C GLU A 148 -17.13 3.44 8.22
N ILE A 149 -16.67 4.68 8.42
CA ILE A 149 -16.67 5.37 9.70
C ILE A 149 -17.53 6.63 9.61
N VAL A 150 -18.54 6.69 10.42
CA VAL A 150 -19.42 7.85 10.54
C VAL A 150 -19.39 8.35 11.97
N ASN A 151 -18.99 9.61 12.19
CA ASN A 151 -18.90 10.23 13.51
C ASN A 151 -18.09 9.43 14.55
N GLY A 152 -16.99 8.78 14.10
CA GLY A 152 -16.08 8.02 14.99
C GLY A 152 -16.57 6.62 15.36
N VAL A 153 -17.68 6.16 14.78
CA VAL A 153 -18.21 4.80 14.94
C VAL A 153 -18.32 4.08 13.61
N SER A 154 -18.31 2.76 13.64
CA SER A 154 -18.53 1.94 12.45
C SER A 154 -19.95 2.13 11.91
N GLU A 155 -20.09 2.31 10.59
CA GLU A 155 -21.40 2.35 9.93
C GLU A 155 -22.22 1.09 10.26
N ARG A 156 -21.56 -0.07 10.30
CA ARG A 156 -22.18 -1.33 10.71
C ARG A 156 -22.09 -1.49 12.23
N GLY A 157 -23.22 -1.47 12.90
CA GLY A 157 -23.35 -1.78 14.31
C GLY A 157 -23.02 -0.66 15.29
N GLY A 158 -22.57 0.52 14.82
CA GLY A 158 -22.32 1.70 15.66
C GLY A 158 -21.21 1.52 16.71
N PHE A 159 -20.23 0.65 16.47
CA PHE A 159 -19.14 0.37 17.41
C PHE A 159 -18.08 1.46 17.34
N THR A 160 -17.52 1.82 18.48
CA THR A 160 -16.42 2.80 18.57
C THR A 160 -15.21 2.32 17.76
N VAL A 161 -14.64 3.23 16.97
CA VAL A 161 -13.44 3.01 16.18
C VAL A 161 -12.27 3.73 16.83
N VAL A 162 -11.12 3.05 16.94
CA VAL A 162 -9.90 3.59 17.52
C VAL A 162 -8.77 3.58 16.50
N ARG A 163 -7.90 4.60 16.56
CA ARG A 163 -6.65 4.59 15.79
C ARG A 163 -5.65 3.64 16.45
N LYS A 164 -5.07 2.74 15.66
CA LYS A 164 -4.09 1.77 16.13
C LYS A 164 -2.97 1.63 15.11
N LYS A 165 -1.72 1.63 15.57
CA LYS A 165 -0.59 1.27 14.72
C LYS A 165 -0.55 -0.25 14.53
N MET A 166 -0.45 -0.66 13.29
CA MET A 166 -0.31 -2.07 12.89
C MET A 166 0.71 -2.19 11.78
N THR A 167 1.52 -3.23 11.84
CA THR A 167 2.41 -3.57 10.72
C THR A 167 1.58 -4.11 9.56
N GLN A 168 1.71 -3.48 8.42
CA GLN A 168 0.98 -3.79 7.19
C GLN A 168 1.96 -3.95 6.02
N TRP A 169 1.62 -4.85 5.09
CA TRP A 169 2.27 -4.84 3.79
C TRP A 169 1.82 -3.62 3.00
N SER A 170 2.78 -2.88 2.51
CA SER A 170 2.56 -1.69 1.67
C SER A 170 3.18 -1.90 0.30
N MET A 171 2.60 -1.27 -0.72
CA MET A 171 3.15 -1.22 -2.08
C MET A 171 3.68 0.19 -2.35
N ARG A 172 4.88 0.26 -2.92
CA ARG A 172 5.57 1.53 -3.25
C ARG A 172 5.02 2.12 -4.54
N ILE A 173 3.70 2.43 -4.54
CA ILE A 173 2.98 2.94 -5.72
C ILE A 173 3.52 4.29 -6.21
N SER A 174 4.04 5.12 -5.31
CA SER A 174 4.65 6.41 -5.63
C SER A 174 5.86 6.29 -6.58
N ALA A 175 6.49 5.10 -6.68
CA ALA A 175 7.55 4.84 -7.65
C ALA A 175 7.13 5.07 -9.10
N TYR A 176 5.84 4.90 -9.39
CA TYR A 176 5.26 5.03 -10.73
C TYR A 176 4.54 6.37 -10.96
N ALA A 177 4.46 7.24 -9.96
CA ALA A 177 3.65 8.46 -10.04
C ALA A 177 4.07 9.38 -11.19
N GLU A 178 5.37 9.65 -11.34
CA GLU A 178 5.87 10.50 -12.41
C GLU A 178 5.63 9.89 -13.80
N ARG A 179 5.90 8.59 -13.95
CA ARG A 179 5.66 7.85 -15.18
C ARG A 179 4.18 7.84 -15.57
N LEU A 180 3.28 7.70 -14.58
CA LEU A 180 1.83 7.77 -14.83
C LEU A 180 1.41 9.16 -15.30
N LEU A 181 1.94 10.24 -14.70
CA LEU A 181 1.67 11.61 -15.13
C LEU A 181 2.14 11.88 -16.56
N GLN A 182 3.36 11.44 -16.90
CA GLN A 182 3.91 11.59 -18.24
C GLN A 182 3.10 10.81 -19.28
N GLY A 183 2.72 9.56 -18.94
CA GLY A 183 1.92 8.70 -19.82
C GLY A 183 0.54 9.26 -20.15
N LEU A 184 -0.02 10.18 -19.36
CA LEU A 184 -1.27 10.86 -19.70
C LEU A 184 -1.17 11.71 -20.98
N ASN A 185 0.02 12.11 -21.40
CA ASN A 185 0.22 12.88 -22.62
C ASN A 185 0.10 12.02 -23.87
N ASP A 186 0.38 10.72 -23.77
CA ASP A 186 0.46 9.79 -24.89
C ASP A 186 -0.84 9.04 -25.17
N ILE A 187 -1.82 9.11 -24.24
CA ILE A 187 -3.09 8.41 -24.39
C ILE A 187 -4.19 9.29 -25.00
N ASP A 188 -5.04 8.68 -25.79
CA ASP A 188 -6.20 9.37 -26.42
C ASP A 188 -7.42 9.36 -25.48
N TRP A 189 -7.31 10.12 -24.38
CA TRP A 189 -8.40 10.38 -23.45
C TRP A 189 -8.85 11.83 -23.50
N SER A 190 -10.10 12.08 -23.13
CA SER A 190 -10.59 13.46 -23.00
C SER A 190 -9.81 14.23 -21.92
N GLU A 191 -9.62 15.53 -22.10
CA GLU A 191 -8.91 16.36 -21.12
C GLU A 191 -9.54 16.33 -19.73
N SER A 192 -10.86 16.22 -19.65
CA SER A 192 -11.56 16.08 -18.36
C SER A 192 -11.10 14.83 -17.58
N ILE A 193 -10.91 13.70 -18.26
CA ILE A 193 -10.42 12.46 -17.61
C ILE A 193 -8.94 12.62 -17.24
N LYS A 194 -8.11 13.17 -18.14
CA LYS A 194 -6.69 13.42 -17.86
C LYS A 194 -6.50 14.33 -16.67
N GLU A 195 -7.28 15.40 -16.57
CA GLU A 195 -7.21 16.33 -15.44
C GLU A 195 -7.62 15.65 -14.12
N SER A 196 -8.67 14.83 -14.16
CA SER A 196 -9.09 14.03 -13.01
C SER A 196 -7.98 13.09 -12.52
N GLN A 197 -7.22 12.48 -13.43
CA GLN A 197 -6.08 11.62 -13.10
C GLN A 197 -4.89 12.43 -12.56
N ARG A 198 -4.59 13.60 -13.14
CA ARG A 198 -3.53 14.51 -12.60
C ARG A 198 -3.83 14.91 -11.18
N ASN A 199 -5.07 15.31 -10.90
CA ASN A 199 -5.52 15.70 -9.57
C ASN A 199 -5.49 14.54 -8.58
N TRP A 200 -5.80 13.32 -9.02
CA TRP A 200 -5.73 12.13 -8.19
C TRP A 200 -4.28 11.78 -7.79
N ILE A 201 -3.34 11.87 -8.72
CA ILE A 201 -1.91 11.65 -8.45
C ILE A 201 -1.38 12.75 -7.52
N GLY A 202 -1.83 13.99 -7.70
CA GLY A 202 -1.65 15.09 -6.75
C GLY A 202 -0.20 15.51 -6.58
N LYS A 203 0.56 15.70 -7.70
CA LYS A 203 1.93 16.22 -7.63
C LYS A 203 1.91 17.65 -7.09
N SER A 204 2.51 17.87 -5.92
CA SER A 204 2.77 19.20 -5.37
C SER A 204 4.26 19.49 -5.37
N VAL A 205 4.60 20.76 -5.50
CA VAL A 205 5.99 21.24 -5.43
C VAL A 205 6.03 22.29 -4.33
N GLY A 206 6.88 22.06 -3.34
CA GLY A 206 7.10 22.97 -2.23
C GLY A 206 8.58 23.26 -2.05
N ALA A 207 8.92 24.07 -1.09
CA ALA A 207 10.28 24.39 -0.71
C ALA A 207 10.52 24.08 0.76
N THR A 208 11.69 23.52 1.07
CA THR A 208 12.17 23.42 2.45
C THR A 208 13.05 24.63 2.76
N VAL A 209 12.68 25.37 3.79
CA VAL A 209 13.46 26.52 4.27
C VAL A 209 14.08 26.14 5.59
N SER A 210 15.43 26.12 5.63
CA SER A 210 16.19 25.88 6.86
C SER A 210 16.38 27.20 7.60
N LEU A 211 15.72 27.34 8.74
CA LEU A 211 15.83 28.50 9.60
C LEU A 211 16.87 28.25 10.69
N LYS A 212 17.86 29.16 10.79
CA LYS A 212 18.83 29.11 11.87
C LYS A 212 18.19 29.56 13.18
N VAL A 213 18.30 28.71 14.21
CA VAL A 213 17.82 29.04 15.55
C VAL A 213 18.91 29.81 16.28
N GLU A 214 18.66 31.10 16.61
CA GLU A 214 19.53 31.86 17.50
C GLU A 214 19.07 31.65 18.95
N SER A 215 19.83 30.86 19.69
CA SER A 215 19.60 30.73 21.13
C SER A 215 20.18 31.92 21.89
N GLN A 216 19.36 32.69 22.56
CA GLN A 216 19.79 33.82 23.41
C GLN A 216 20.47 33.40 24.73
N LYS A 217 20.64 32.13 25.01
CA LYS A 217 21.19 31.62 26.29
C LYS A 217 22.12 30.43 26.08
N SER A 218 23.33 30.70 25.65
CA SER A 218 24.54 30.01 26.15
C SER A 218 25.78 30.46 25.39
N LYS A 219 26.75 31.02 26.16
CA LYS A 219 28.14 31.24 25.69
C LYS A 219 28.89 29.92 25.71
N VAL A 220 28.49 28.96 24.92
CA VAL A 220 29.29 27.77 24.63
C VAL A 220 29.21 27.59 23.12
N GLU A 221 30.36 27.68 22.49
CA GLU A 221 30.56 27.31 21.09
C GLU A 221 30.07 25.88 20.91
N SER A 222 28.93 25.71 20.21
CA SER A 222 28.63 24.43 19.61
C SER A 222 27.30 24.43 18.88
N GLU A 223 27.29 23.79 17.76
CA GLU A 223 26.19 23.32 16.95
C GLU A 223 25.13 24.37 16.59
N GLN A 224 25.24 24.86 15.40
CA GLN A 224 24.19 25.64 14.75
C GLN A 224 22.98 24.74 14.59
N GLN A 225 21.94 24.97 15.37
CA GLN A 225 20.66 24.29 15.21
C GLN A 225 19.86 24.94 14.09
N TYR A 226 19.39 24.13 13.16
CA TYR A 226 18.47 24.53 12.11
C TYR A 226 17.12 23.85 12.31
N ILE A 227 16.04 24.55 11.99
CA ILE A 227 14.70 23.99 11.89
C ILE A 227 14.29 24.07 10.44
N ASP A 228 13.97 22.93 9.87
CA ASP A 228 13.47 22.82 8.51
C ASP A 228 11.96 22.99 8.50
N VAL A 229 11.49 23.97 7.72
CA VAL A 229 10.07 24.22 7.50
C VAL A 229 9.77 23.98 6.03
N PHE A 230 8.83 23.11 5.78
CA PHE A 230 8.32 22.86 4.43
C PHE A 230 7.13 23.77 4.16
N THR A 231 7.10 24.44 3.01
CA THR A 231 6.04 25.35 2.56
C THR A 231 5.41 24.87 1.28
#